data_eed7e1d8bcdb1fef96a020cd49e0a447
#
_entry.id   eed7e1d8bcdb1fef96a020cd49e0a447
#
_cell.length_a   1.000
_cell.length_b   1.000
_cell.length_c   1.000
_cell.angle_alpha   90.00
_cell.angle_beta   90.00
_cell.angle_gamma   90.00
#
_symmetry.space_group_name_H-M   'P 1'
#
loop_
_entity.id
_entity.type
_entity.pdbx_description
1 polymer ?
#
loop_
_entity_poly.entity_id
_entity_poly.type
_entity_poly.pdbx_seq_one_letter_code
_entity_poly.pdbx_strand_id
1 'polypeptide(L)'
;MDYKIVRKENQKERLWTGGVSKELYIYPDGSTINSPFNFRVSTASINPGEYNFTSFKGYKRLLILLSGSVKLEVDGRDYYLKPFSHIFFSGDSHTSSLADETSIDFNLIFKENINLLDFKIVETEFSGNSLSSKAINIFYNLEDNRHIRVNNNEYTLGKEDTLIACGNNFNIEGSGRGIILSLDIKI
;
A
#
# COMPACT_ATOMS: atom_id res chain seq x y z
N MET A 1 -11.69 15.26 -12.49
CA MET A 1 -10.87 14.16 -11.97
C MET A 1 -10.18 14.68 -10.73
N ASP A 2 -10.45 14.05 -9.62
CA ASP A 2 -9.84 14.45 -8.36
C ASP A 2 -8.59 13.61 -8.13
N TYR A 3 -7.47 14.25 -7.99
CA TYR A 3 -6.24 13.61 -7.54
C TYR A 3 -5.72 14.32 -6.30
N LYS A 4 -5.00 13.58 -5.48
CA LYS A 4 -4.45 14.03 -4.21
C LYS A 4 -3.03 13.49 -4.08
N ILE A 5 -2.11 14.33 -3.63
CA ILE A 5 -0.78 13.89 -3.23
C ILE A 5 -0.71 13.95 -1.70
N VAL A 6 -0.44 12.80 -1.10
CA VAL A 6 -0.13 12.70 0.32
C VAL A 6 1.39 12.73 0.43
N ARG A 7 1.92 13.85 0.94
CA ARG A 7 3.34 14.02 1.16
C ARG A 7 3.79 13.21 2.37
N LYS A 8 5.04 12.77 2.37
CA LYS A 8 5.64 11.98 3.46
C LYS A 8 5.41 12.63 4.84
N GLU A 9 5.61 13.93 4.95
CA GLU A 9 5.44 14.70 6.19
C GLU A 9 4.01 14.82 6.68
N ASN A 10 3.03 14.53 5.82
CA ASN A 10 1.60 14.59 6.14
C ASN A 10 0.99 13.22 6.45
N GLN A 11 1.80 12.15 6.43
CA GLN A 11 1.35 10.80 6.77
C GLN A 11 1.08 10.69 8.27
N LYS A 12 -0.05 10.07 8.62
CA LYS A 12 -0.41 9.87 10.03
C LYS A 12 0.31 8.66 10.60
N GLU A 13 1.13 8.89 11.61
CA GLU A 13 1.83 7.84 12.32
C GLU A 13 0.97 7.23 13.42
N ARG A 14 1.11 5.93 13.61
CA ARG A 14 0.47 5.17 14.69
C ARG A 14 1.42 4.09 15.20
N LEU A 15 1.59 4.03 16.51
CA LEU A 15 2.30 2.93 17.14
C LEU A 15 1.47 1.63 17.08
N TRP A 16 2.14 0.53 16.85
CA TRP A 16 1.64 -0.82 17.03
C TRP A 16 2.70 -1.65 17.78
N THR A 17 2.39 -2.86 18.20
CA THR A 17 3.31 -3.65 19.04
C THR A 17 4.68 -3.90 18.43
N GLY A 18 4.77 -4.04 17.11
CA GLY A 18 6.02 -4.30 16.37
C GLY A 18 6.73 -3.05 15.80
N GLY A 19 6.20 -1.84 16.00
CA GLY A 19 6.85 -0.64 15.44
C GLY A 19 5.91 0.54 15.18
N VAL A 20 6.08 1.20 14.05
CA VAL A 20 5.30 2.39 13.63
C VAL A 20 4.64 2.13 12.29
N SER A 21 3.35 2.35 12.20
CA SER A 21 2.60 2.37 10.93
C SER A 21 2.38 3.81 10.48
N LYS A 22 2.57 4.08 9.19
CA LYS A 22 2.29 5.36 8.52
C LYS A 22 1.14 5.19 7.55
N GLU A 23 0.05 5.91 7.76
CA GLU A 23 -1.12 5.86 6.89
C GLU A 23 -0.88 6.72 5.65
N LEU A 24 -0.88 6.09 4.48
CA LEU A 24 -0.75 6.73 3.18
C LEU A 24 -2.11 7.21 2.67
N TYR A 25 -3.12 6.36 2.79
CA TYR A 25 -4.50 6.69 2.42
C TYR A 25 -5.50 5.71 3.05
N ILE A 26 -6.68 6.21 3.39
CA ILE A 26 -7.82 5.42 3.83
C ILE A 26 -9.09 5.93 3.11
N TYR A 27 -9.94 5.00 2.66
CA TYR A 27 -11.17 5.34 1.95
C TYR A 27 -12.40 4.68 2.60
N PRO A 28 -13.53 5.41 2.70
CA PRO A 28 -13.73 6.79 2.28
C PRO A 28 -12.95 7.80 3.12
N ASP A 29 -12.72 9.00 2.57
CA ASP A 29 -12.06 10.08 3.27
C ASP A 29 -12.76 10.37 4.62
N GLY A 30 -11.95 10.60 5.65
CA GLY A 30 -12.44 10.79 7.02
C GLY A 30 -12.64 9.50 7.82
N SER A 31 -12.50 8.33 7.21
CA SER A 31 -12.44 7.05 7.94
C SER A 31 -11.18 6.97 8.80
N THR A 32 -11.22 6.07 9.76
CA THR A 32 -10.07 5.71 10.60
C THR A 32 -9.94 4.20 10.65
N ILE A 33 -8.79 3.69 11.09
CA ILE A 33 -8.61 2.24 11.26
C ILE A 33 -9.56 1.62 12.30
N ASN A 34 -10.13 2.45 13.18
CA ASN A 34 -11.10 2.03 14.20
C ASN A 34 -12.56 2.19 13.77
N SER A 35 -12.81 2.72 12.56
CA SER A 35 -14.15 2.84 11.95
C SER A 35 -14.23 1.95 10.71
N PRO A 36 -15.44 1.61 10.22
CA PRO A 36 -15.56 0.92 8.95
C PRO A 36 -14.91 1.69 7.82
N PHE A 37 -14.03 1.03 7.06
CA PHE A 37 -13.39 1.60 5.87
C PHE A 37 -13.50 0.62 4.71
N ASN A 38 -13.34 1.07 3.48
CA ASN A 38 -13.37 0.22 2.30
C ASN A 38 -11.99 -0.35 1.99
N PHE A 39 -10.97 0.50 2.00
CA PHE A 39 -9.57 0.07 1.94
C PHE A 39 -8.66 1.07 2.66
N ARG A 40 -7.49 0.59 3.06
CA ARG A 40 -6.42 1.37 3.68
C ARG A 40 -5.08 0.97 3.09
N VAL A 41 -4.26 1.96 2.75
CA VAL A 41 -2.87 1.80 2.34
C VAL A 41 -1.97 2.41 3.40
N SER A 42 -0.93 1.69 3.78
CA SER A 42 0.03 2.13 4.80
C SER A 42 1.39 1.49 4.58
N THR A 43 2.42 2.07 5.16
CA THR A 43 3.68 1.37 5.45
C THR A 43 3.78 1.11 6.94
N ALA A 44 4.61 0.15 7.32
CA ALA A 44 4.95 -0.06 8.73
C ALA A 44 6.40 -0.50 8.89
N SER A 45 7.04 -0.05 9.98
CA SER A 45 8.26 -0.68 10.46
C SER A 45 7.91 -1.93 11.27
N ILE A 46 8.74 -2.97 11.14
CA ILE A 46 8.74 -4.18 11.93
C ILE A 46 10.09 -4.22 12.64
N ASN A 47 10.10 -3.99 13.95
CA ASN A 47 11.30 -4.03 14.75
C ASN A 47 11.80 -5.48 14.89
N PRO A 48 13.09 -5.71 15.28
CA PRO A 48 13.54 -7.05 15.63
C PRO A 48 12.67 -7.68 16.72
N GLY A 49 12.28 -8.95 16.53
CA GLY A 49 11.42 -9.69 17.44
C GLY A 49 10.24 -10.37 16.76
N GLU A 50 9.36 -10.95 17.57
CA GLU A 50 8.15 -11.63 17.14
C GLU A 50 6.91 -10.83 17.52
N TYR A 51 6.01 -10.61 16.54
CA TYR A 51 4.83 -9.78 16.71
C TYR A 51 3.60 -10.36 16.01
N ASN A 52 2.47 -10.35 16.71
CA ASN A 52 1.19 -10.69 16.11
C ASN A 52 0.59 -9.48 15.37
N PHE A 53 0.05 -9.72 14.18
CA PHE A 53 -0.63 -8.71 13.41
C PHE A 53 -2.08 -8.56 13.88
N THR A 54 -2.60 -7.34 13.76
CA THR A 54 -4.02 -7.09 14.02
C THR A 54 -4.89 -7.80 12.98
N SER A 55 -5.90 -8.54 13.45
CA SER A 55 -6.91 -9.14 12.58
C SER A 55 -7.88 -8.07 12.04
N PHE A 56 -8.26 -8.22 10.76
CA PHE A 56 -9.24 -7.37 10.08
C PHE A 56 -10.31 -8.24 9.42
N LYS A 57 -11.32 -8.63 10.20
CA LYS A 57 -12.41 -9.52 9.75
C LYS A 57 -13.17 -8.95 8.55
N GLY A 58 -13.36 -9.77 7.51
CA GLY A 58 -14.05 -9.38 6.27
C GLY A 58 -13.19 -8.55 5.32
N TYR A 59 -11.87 -8.54 5.53
CA TYR A 59 -10.90 -7.86 4.67
C TYR A 59 -9.90 -8.85 4.07
N LYS A 60 -9.35 -8.48 2.92
CA LYS A 60 -8.15 -9.08 2.32
C LYS A 60 -6.96 -8.18 2.57
N ARG A 61 -5.78 -8.77 2.58
CA ARG A 61 -4.52 -8.04 2.75
C ARG A 61 -3.54 -8.39 1.64
N LEU A 62 -2.83 -7.37 1.16
CA LEU A 62 -1.59 -7.49 0.39
C LEU A 62 -0.48 -6.87 1.22
N LEU A 63 0.55 -7.65 1.53
CA LEU A 63 1.76 -7.19 2.18
C LEU A 63 2.93 -7.31 1.21
N ILE A 64 3.71 -6.25 1.06
CA ILE A 64 4.93 -6.18 0.26
C ILE A 64 6.06 -5.78 1.18
N LEU A 65 7.13 -6.57 1.26
CA LEU A 65 8.31 -6.16 2.01
C LEU A 65 9.12 -5.14 1.19
N LEU A 66 9.38 -3.97 1.74
CA LEU A 66 10.16 -2.91 1.07
C LEU A 66 11.65 -3.00 1.39
N SER A 67 11.99 -3.36 2.63
CA SER A 67 13.38 -3.52 3.08
C SER A 67 13.47 -4.51 4.25
N GLY A 68 14.67 -5.06 4.48
CA GLY A 68 14.92 -6.04 5.52
C GLY A 68 14.54 -7.47 5.10
N SER A 69 14.34 -8.32 6.09
CA SER A 69 13.90 -9.71 5.93
C SER A 69 12.92 -10.09 7.03
N VAL A 70 11.85 -10.79 6.67
CA VAL A 70 10.79 -11.18 7.62
C VAL A 70 10.35 -12.60 7.34
N LYS A 71 10.32 -13.42 8.39
CA LYS A 71 9.53 -14.65 8.39
C LYS A 71 8.11 -14.29 8.79
N LEU A 72 7.16 -14.47 7.91
CA LEU A 72 5.74 -14.28 8.18
C LEU A 72 5.08 -15.64 8.33
N GLU A 73 4.38 -15.88 9.43
CA GLU A 73 3.52 -17.02 9.60
C GLU A 73 2.06 -16.60 9.33
N VAL A 74 1.36 -17.34 8.49
CA VAL A 74 -0.07 -17.12 8.20
C VAL A 74 -0.79 -18.46 8.35
N ASP A 75 -1.67 -18.58 9.34
CA ASP A 75 -2.43 -19.80 9.66
C ASP A 75 -1.54 -21.05 9.73
N GLY A 76 -0.38 -20.93 10.41
CA GLY A 76 0.58 -22.02 10.61
C GLY A 76 1.48 -22.32 9.40
N ARG A 77 1.45 -21.48 8.35
CA ARG A 77 2.35 -21.60 7.20
C ARG A 77 3.39 -20.50 7.21
N ASP A 78 4.64 -20.88 7.02
CA ASP A 78 5.79 -19.98 6.98
C ASP A 78 6.04 -19.44 5.58
N TYR A 79 6.26 -18.11 5.50
CA TYR A 79 6.65 -17.38 4.29
C TYR A 79 7.88 -16.52 4.61
N TYR A 80 8.96 -16.74 3.87
CA TYR A 80 10.20 -15.98 4.02
C TYR A 80 10.24 -14.84 3.01
N LEU A 81 10.01 -13.63 3.49
CA LEU A 81 9.93 -12.45 2.66
C LEU A 81 11.29 -11.73 2.61
N LYS A 82 11.65 -11.29 1.42
CA LYS A 82 12.79 -10.43 1.11
C LYS A 82 12.29 -9.20 0.34
N PRO A 83 13.09 -8.15 0.16
CA PRO A 83 12.64 -6.93 -0.53
C PRO A 83 11.91 -7.23 -1.83
N PHE A 84 10.74 -6.59 -2.00
CA PHE A 84 9.78 -6.73 -3.09
C PHE A 84 9.08 -8.10 -3.21
N SER A 85 9.32 -9.03 -2.29
CA SER A 85 8.40 -10.16 -2.12
C SER A 85 7.05 -9.66 -1.62
N HIS A 86 5.97 -10.33 -2.04
CA HIS A 86 4.62 -10.00 -1.59
C HIS A 86 3.80 -11.27 -1.29
N ILE A 87 2.77 -11.09 -0.49
CA ILE A 87 1.82 -12.14 -0.13
C ILE A 87 0.41 -11.57 -0.02
N PHE A 88 -0.57 -12.33 -0.51
CA PHE A 88 -1.99 -12.10 -0.28
C PHE A 88 -2.51 -13.06 0.79
N PHE A 89 -3.28 -12.56 1.74
CA PHE A 89 -3.92 -13.39 2.77
C PHE A 89 -5.21 -12.75 3.28
N SER A 90 -6.03 -13.56 3.99
CA SER A 90 -7.24 -13.05 4.62
C SER A 90 -6.90 -12.17 5.82
N GLY A 91 -7.64 -11.09 6.00
CA GLY A 91 -7.55 -10.27 7.20
C GLY A 91 -8.02 -11.03 8.47
N ASP A 92 -8.75 -12.14 8.30
CA ASP A 92 -9.17 -13.04 9.39
C ASP A 92 -8.06 -14.01 9.81
N SER A 93 -7.03 -14.21 8.98
CA SER A 93 -5.94 -15.14 9.27
C SER A 93 -5.18 -14.76 10.53
N HIS A 94 -4.84 -15.76 11.34
CA HIS A 94 -3.85 -15.58 12.38
C HIS A 94 -2.49 -15.36 11.74
N THR A 95 -1.90 -14.19 11.98
CA THR A 95 -0.67 -13.78 11.31
C THR A 95 0.34 -13.27 12.33
N SER A 96 1.56 -13.80 12.30
CA SER A 96 2.69 -13.29 13.08
C SER A 96 3.91 -13.05 12.20
N SER A 97 4.81 -12.21 12.67
CA SER A 97 6.09 -11.95 12.01
C SER A 97 7.24 -12.18 12.97
N LEU A 98 8.34 -12.70 12.44
CA LEU A 98 9.64 -12.75 13.11
C LEU A 98 10.66 -12.04 12.22
N ALA A 99 11.34 -11.04 12.78
CA ALA A 99 12.38 -10.28 12.13
C ALA A 99 13.64 -10.21 12.99
N ASP A 100 14.82 -10.36 12.39
CA ASP A 100 16.12 -10.23 13.07
C ASP A 100 16.66 -8.79 12.99
N GLU A 101 16.16 -8.01 12.05
CA GLU A 101 16.52 -6.60 11.81
C GLU A 101 15.26 -5.77 11.57
N THR A 102 15.39 -4.44 11.71
CA THR A 102 14.28 -3.55 11.37
C THR A 102 13.94 -3.67 9.89
N SER A 103 12.73 -4.07 9.63
CA SER A 103 12.17 -4.24 8.28
C SER A 103 11.06 -3.23 8.03
N ILE A 104 10.78 -2.94 6.76
CA ILE A 104 9.69 -2.03 6.35
C ILE A 104 8.78 -2.79 5.39
N ASP A 105 7.49 -2.73 5.64
CA ASP A 105 6.47 -3.25 4.74
C ASP A 105 5.57 -2.15 4.16
N PHE A 106 4.91 -2.49 3.06
CA PHE A 106 3.78 -1.78 2.49
C PHE A 106 2.56 -2.70 2.58
N ASN A 107 1.47 -2.17 3.12
CA ASN A 107 0.23 -2.90 3.35
C ASN A 107 -0.94 -2.26 2.61
N LEU A 108 -1.70 -3.08 1.88
CA LEU A 108 -3.03 -2.78 1.42
C LEU A 108 -4.02 -3.70 2.17
N ILE A 109 -4.97 -3.10 2.88
CA ILE A 109 -6.08 -3.80 3.55
C ILE A 109 -7.36 -3.33 2.86
N PHE A 110 -8.17 -4.25 2.33
CA PHE A 110 -9.37 -3.91 1.56
C PHE A 110 -10.48 -4.91 1.80
N LYS A 111 -11.74 -4.43 1.81
CA LYS A 111 -12.92 -5.29 1.98
C LYS A 111 -12.98 -6.37 0.92
N GLU A 112 -13.48 -7.54 1.27
CA GLU A 112 -13.59 -8.69 0.36
C GLU A 112 -14.43 -8.42 -0.89
N ASN A 113 -15.40 -7.50 -0.81
CA ASN A 113 -16.24 -7.10 -1.94
C ASN A 113 -15.61 -6.05 -2.86
N ILE A 114 -14.40 -5.59 -2.56
CA ILE A 114 -13.61 -4.69 -3.40
C ILE A 114 -12.68 -5.52 -4.29
N ASN A 115 -12.60 -5.15 -5.56
CA ASN A 115 -11.70 -5.80 -6.50
C ASN A 115 -10.40 -5.01 -6.62
N LEU A 116 -9.28 -5.66 -6.36
CA LEU A 116 -7.97 -5.18 -6.79
C LEU A 116 -7.84 -5.49 -8.29
N LEU A 117 -7.94 -4.44 -9.12
CA LEU A 117 -7.92 -4.57 -10.59
C LEU A 117 -6.50 -4.73 -11.12
N ASP A 118 -5.54 -4.04 -10.52
CA ASP A 118 -4.13 -4.09 -10.91
C ASP A 118 -3.23 -3.87 -9.69
N PHE A 119 -2.08 -4.52 -9.74
CA PHE A 119 -1.01 -4.40 -8.76
C PHE A 119 0.32 -4.60 -9.48
N LYS A 120 1.22 -3.61 -9.36
CA LYS A 120 2.56 -3.66 -9.95
C LYS A 120 3.60 -3.09 -9.02
N ILE A 121 4.73 -3.76 -8.92
CA ILE A 121 5.98 -3.18 -8.42
C ILE A 121 6.76 -2.78 -9.67
N VAL A 122 7.03 -1.49 -9.82
CA VAL A 122 7.74 -0.94 -10.98
C VAL A 122 9.16 -0.55 -10.57
N GLU A 123 10.12 -0.84 -11.43
CA GLU A 123 11.56 -0.60 -11.17
C GLU A 123 12.21 0.28 -12.23
N THR A 124 11.54 0.45 -13.37
CA THR A 124 12.03 1.19 -14.52
C THR A 124 10.93 2.11 -15.07
N GLU A 125 10.89 2.32 -16.37
CA GLU A 125 9.79 3.03 -17.02
C GLU A 125 8.47 2.31 -16.80
N PHE A 126 7.43 3.07 -16.51
CA PHE A 126 6.08 2.53 -16.33
C PHE A 126 5.05 3.44 -16.98
N SER A 127 3.97 2.81 -17.40
CA SER A 127 2.73 3.47 -17.75
C SER A 127 1.56 2.69 -17.16
N GLY A 128 0.53 3.38 -16.74
CA GLY A 128 -0.68 2.79 -16.20
C GLY A 128 -1.90 3.62 -16.55
N ASN A 129 -2.97 2.94 -16.95
CA ASN A 129 -4.24 3.57 -17.26
C ASN A 129 -5.30 3.13 -16.24
N SER A 130 -6.29 3.98 -16.01
CA SER A 130 -7.44 3.57 -15.23
C SER A 130 -8.18 2.45 -15.96
N LEU A 131 -8.43 1.34 -15.25
CA LEU A 131 -9.13 0.18 -15.77
C LEU A 131 -10.66 0.26 -15.58
N SER A 132 -11.14 1.23 -14.80
CA SER A 132 -12.55 1.40 -14.49
C SER A 132 -12.87 2.87 -14.18
N SER A 133 -14.10 3.28 -14.53
CA SER A 133 -14.62 4.61 -14.17
C SER A 133 -14.78 4.83 -12.66
N LYS A 134 -14.82 3.76 -11.90
CA LYS A 134 -14.94 3.74 -10.43
C LYS A 134 -13.64 3.35 -9.74
N ALA A 135 -12.52 3.28 -10.49
CA ALA A 135 -11.24 2.92 -9.92
C ALA A 135 -10.66 4.06 -9.10
N ILE A 136 -10.06 3.70 -7.97
CA ILE A 136 -9.07 4.51 -7.26
C ILE A 136 -7.70 3.93 -7.58
N ASN A 137 -6.86 4.78 -8.16
CA ASN A 137 -5.51 4.44 -8.54
C ASN A 137 -4.54 5.09 -7.56
N ILE A 138 -3.57 4.32 -7.09
CA ILE A 138 -2.61 4.74 -6.08
C ILE A 138 -1.22 4.45 -6.61
N PHE A 139 -0.36 5.44 -6.56
CA PHE A 139 1.06 5.31 -6.81
C PHE A 139 1.85 5.71 -5.57
N TYR A 140 2.60 4.77 -4.99
CA TYR A 140 3.52 5.01 -3.90
C TYR A 140 4.95 5.09 -4.43
N ASN A 141 5.60 6.22 -4.21
CA ASN A 141 6.92 6.50 -4.75
C ASN A 141 8.04 6.04 -3.81
N LEU A 142 9.01 5.29 -4.35
CA LEU A 142 10.15 4.73 -3.59
C LEU A 142 11.47 5.47 -3.82
N GLU A 143 11.48 6.56 -4.61
CA GLU A 143 12.69 7.30 -4.97
C GLU A 143 12.54 8.81 -4.78
N ASP A 144 13.65 9.49 -4.58
CA ASP A 144 13.64 10.95 -4.46
C ASP A 144 13.49 11.65 -5.81
N ASN A 145 12.88 12.85 -5.77
CA ASN A 145 12.77 13.79 -6.90
C ASN A 145 12.26 13.16 -8.20
N ARG A 146 11.23 12.32 -8.09
CA ARG A 146 10.66 11.67 -9.25
C ARG A 146 9.72 12.61 -10.00
N HIS A 147 9.96 12.74 -11.30
CA HIS A 147 9.02 13.36 -12.23
C HIS A 147 8.07 12.29 -12.76
N ILE A 148 6.79 12.52 -12.58
CA ILE A 148 5.72 11.69 -13.12
C ILE A 148 4.77 12.57 -13.94
N ARG A 149 4.22 12.00 -14.98
CA ARG A 149 3.13 12.60 -15.73
C ARG A 149 1.83 11.93 -15.39
N VAL A 150 0.85 12.72 -14.97
CA VAL A 150 -0.52 12.25 -14.74
C VAL A 150 -1.41 12.94 -15.74
N ASN A 151 -1.91 12.20 -16.71
CA ASN A 151 -2.54 12.74 -17.92
C ASN A 151 -1.56 13.69 -18.62
N ASN A 152 -1.90 14.98 -18.74
CA ASN A 152 -1.05 15.99 -19.37
C ASN A 152 -0.32 16.90 -18.37
N ASN A 153 -0.39 16.58 -17.07
CA ASN A 153 0.24 17.39 -16.04
C ASN A 153 1.47 16.67 -15.46
N GLU A 154 2.51 17.44 -15.20
CA GLU A 154 3.75 16.94 -14.58
C GLU A 154 3.75 17.23 -13.08
N TYR A 155 4.22 16.26 -12.30
CA TYR A 155 4.33 16.34 -10.85
C TYR A 155 5.70 15.84 -10.41
N THR A 156 6.22 16.46 -9.36
CA THR A 156 7.41 15.96 -8.67
C THR A 156 6.98 15.31 -7.36
N LEU A 157 7.37 14.05 -7.19
CA LEU A 157 7.17 13.29 -5.96
C LEU A 157 8.51 13.08 -5.26
N GLY A 158 8.53 13.35 -3.96
CA GLY A 158 9.59 12.91 -3.07
C GLY A 158 9.45 11.43 -2.72
N LYS A 159 10.49 10.86 -2.14
CA LYS A 159 10.44 9.48 -1.62
C LYS A 159 9.37 9.36 -0.54
N GLU A 160 8.60 8.26 -0.63
CA GLU A 160 7.45 7.95 0.25
C GLU A 160 6.21 8.82 0.03
N ASP A 161 6.22 9.74 -0.96
CA ASP A 161 4.99 10.40 -1.36
C ASP A 161 4.03 9.42 -2.03
N THR A 162 2.74 9.68 -1.86
CA THR A 162 1.67 8.86 -2.45
C THR A 162 0.76 9.73 -3.30
N LEU A 163 0.58 9.37 -4.58
CA LEU A 163 -0.42 9.95 -5.46
C LEU A 163 -1.67 9.07 -5.45
N ILE A 164 -2.83 9.68 -5.24
CA ILE A 164 -4.15 9.06 -5.33
C ILE A 164 -4.93 9.76 -6.43
N ALA A 165 -5.52 8.99 -7.35
CA ALA A 165 -6.35 9.52 -8.41
C ALA A 165 -7.63 8.71 -8.57
N CYS A 166 -8.78 9.40 -8.63
CA CYS A 166 -10.10 8.80 -8.74
C CYS A 166 -10.70 9.04 -10.13
N GLY A 167 -11.40 8.04 -10.67
CA GLY A 167 -12.23 8.17 -11.88
C GLY A 167 -11.59 7.69 -13.18
N ASN A 168 -12.29 7.99 -14.28
CA ASN A 168 -11.92 7.58 -15.65
C ASN A 168 -10.72 8.39 -16.16
N ASN A 169 -10.04 7.84 -17.15
CA ASN A 169 -8.99 8.51 -17.91
C ASN A 169 -7.78 8.91 -17.05
N PHE A 170 -7.48 8.11 -16.03
CA PHE A 170 -6.22 8.23 -15.35
C PHE A 170 -5.15 7.53 -16.19
N ASN A 171 -4.16 8.29 -16.62
CA ASN A 171 -2.92 7.79 -17.20
C ASN A 171 -1.77 8.30 -16.34
N ILE A 172 -0.93 7.40 -15.85
CA ILE A 172 0.30 7.73 -15.16
C ILE A 172 1.48 7.19 -15.96
N GLU A 173 2.49 8.02 -16.15
CA GLU A 173 3.75 7.67 -16.81
C GLU A 173 4.91 8.18 -15.98
N GLY A 174 5.99 7.44 -15.96
CA GLY A 174 7.20 7.84 -15.25
C GLY A 174 8.29 6.78 -15.35
N SER A 175 9.37 7.03 -14.63
CA SER A 175 10.49 6.10 -14.53
C SER A 175 10.92 5.92 -13.07
N GLY A 176 11.51 4.74 -12.74
CA GLY A 176 12.10 4.35 -11.46
C GLY A 176 11.17 3.51 -10.57
N ARG A 177 11.49 3.36 -9.28
CA ARG A 177 10.79 2.41 -8.39
C ARG A 177 9.54 2.97 -7.74
N GLY A 178 8.49 2.14 -7.72
CA GLY A 178 7.25 2.47 -7.04
C GLY A 178 6.28 1.30 -6.99
N ILE A 179 5.14 1.52 -6.32
CA ILE A 179 4.05 0.56 -6.25
C ILE A 179 2.82 1.20 -6.86
N ILE A 180 2.20 0.52 -7.82
CA ILE A 180 0.94 0.92 -8.45
C ILE A 180 -0.16 -0.03 -7.98
N LEU A 181 -1.28 0.53 -7.55
CA LEU A 181 -2.50 -0.19 -7.20
C LEU A 181 -3.68 0.44 -7.94
N SER A 182 -4.62 -0.38 -8.38
CA SER A 182 -5.92 0.06 -8.90
C SER A 182 -7.02 -0.76 -8.25
N LEU A 183 -7.95 -0.08 -7.55
CA LEU A 183 -9.05 -0.71 -6.83
C LEU A 183 -10.38 -0.26 -7.41
N ASP A 184 -11.27 -1.21 -7.74
CA ASP A 184 -12.63 -0.91 -8.19
C ASP A 184 -13.56 -0.80 -6.98
N ILE A 185 -14.05 0.42 -6.73
CA ILE A 185 -14.97 0.69 -5.64
C ILE A 185 -16.38 0.66 -6.20
N LYS A 186 -17.05 -0.46 -6.02
CA LYS A 186 -18.48 -0.57 -6.28
C LYS A 186 -19.22 0.23 -5.20
N ILE A 187 -19.65 1.42 -5.56
CA ILE A 187 -20.57 2.23 -4.75
C ILE A 187 -21.98 1.71 -4.94
#